data_92ef4ff6d072f8345e27b162855452d1
#
_entry.id   92ef4ff6d072f8345e27b162855452d1
#
_cell.length_a   1.000
_cell.length_b   1.000
_cell.length_c   1.000
_cell.angle_alpha   90.00
_cell.angle_beta   90.00
_cell.angle_gamma   90.00
#
_symmetry.space_group_name_H-M   'P 1'
#
loop_
_entity.id
_entity.type
_entity.pdbx_description
1 polymer ?
#
loop_
_entity_poly.entity_id
_entity_poly.type
_entity_poly.pdbx_seq_one_letter_code
_entity_poly.pdbx_strand_id
1 'polypeptide(L)'
;DFYKITLAAVIAPLMYLIVFGMGIQTTSHGQPYLNFLIPGVVSLTTMNGSFNAIAQNLNVQRLYEKAFDQVMISPTPLWQFIAGQIIGGSLRGLYAGGIILLLTAPIETGLIFNGWSFLVMFLNGAVFSAIGVVVSFLAKNHADVPRFSNYIIMPMAYLCNTFFSTEKLPGFIGKFVLALPLSQTSHLMRSISSGEAVNYTGIGILLLYLLVFTVAASWFIYKKKNL
;
A
#
# COMPACT_ATOMS: atom_id res chain seq x y z
N ASP A 1 12.45 -9.81 -17.75
CA ASP A 1 12.04 -8.41 -17.55
C ASP A 1 11.78 -8.00 -16.08
N PHE A 2 12.06 -8.90 -15.12
CA PHE A 2 11.86 -8.65 -13.70
C PHE A 2 12.59 -7.39 -13.19
N TYR A 3 13.83 -7.18 -13.61
CA TYR A 3 14.66 -6.02 -13.23
C TYR A 3 14.06 -4.68 -13.70
N LYS A 4 13.41 -4.64 -14.85
CA LYS A 4 12.77 -3.41 -15.38
C LYS A 4 11.59 -2.97 -14.51
N ILE A 5 10.79 -3.93 -14.07
CA ILE A 5 9.64 -3.69 -13.19
C ILE A 5 10.14 -3.19 -11.83
N THR A 6 11.18 -3.82 -11.30
CA THR A 6 11.80 -3.44 -10.03
C THR A 6 12.39 -2.03 -10.11
N LEU A 7 13.16 -1.73 -11.16
CA LEU A 7 13.77 -0.42 -11.36
C LEU A 7 12.69 0.68 -11.44
N ALA A 8 11.65 0.46 -12.24
CA ALA A 8 10.55 1.41 -12.37
C ALA A 8 9.82 1.66 -11.03
N ALA A 9 9.66 0.62 -10.19
CA ALA A 9 9.00 0.74 -8.90
C ALA A 9 9.85 1.50 -7.86
N VAL A 10 11.17 1.53 -8.03
CA VAL A 10 12.14 2.09 -7.06
C VAL A 10 12.54 3.52 -7.39
N ILE A 11 12.56 3.91 -8.67
CA ILE A 11 13.01 5.24 -9.11
C ILE A 11 12.21 6.36 -8.43
N ALA A 12 10.89 6.31 -8.45
CA ALA A 12 10.07 7.37 -7.87
C ALA A 12 10.27 7.52 -6.35
N PRO A 13 10.25 6.45 -5.53
CA PRO A 13 10.57 6.52 -4.11
C PRO A 13 11.98 7.04 -3.84
N LEU A 14 12.99 6.66 -4.62
CA LEU A 14 14.34 7.18 -4.48
C LEU A 14 14.40 8.69 -4.77
N MET A 15 13.72 9.15 -5.82
CA MET A 15 13.63 10.58 -6.10
C MET A 15 13.00 11.35 -4.94
N TYR A 16 11.97 10.81 -4.30
CA TYR A 16 11.39 11.42 -3.09
C TYR A 16 12.41 11.52 -1.95
N LEU A 17 13.17 10.44 -1.70
CA LEU A 17 14.20 10.44 -0.64
C LEU A 17 15.31 11.43 -0.93
N ILE A 18 15.77 11.55 -2.19
CA ILE A 18 16.83 12.49 -2.58
C ILE A 18 16.31 13.93 -2.48
N VAL A 19 15.20 14.24 -3.16
CA VAL A 19 14.70 15.63 -3.25
C VAL A 19 14.29 16.15 -1.88
N PHE A 20 13.49 15.40 -1.14
CA PHE A 20 12.99 15.83 0.16
C PHE A 20 14.02 15.62 1.28
N GLY A 21 14.85 14.59 1.20
CA GLY A 21 15.90 14.33 2.18
C GLY A 21 17.03 15.36 2.13
N MET A 22 17.38 15.84 0.94
CA MET A 22 18.39 16.90 0.76
C MET A 22 17.80 18.30 0.88
N GLY A 23 16.52 18.49 0.48
CA GLY A 23 15.85 19.78 0.49
C GLY A 23 15.38 20.25 1.87
N ILE A 24 15.05 19.30 2.76
CA ILE A 24 14.54 19.58 4.10
C ILE A 24 15.49 18.95 5.13
N GLN A 25 16.26 19.78 5.81
CA GLN A 25 17.27 19.29 6.76
C GLN A 25 16.66 18.77 8.08
N THR A 26 15.64 19.46 8.60
CA THR A 26 15.03 19.13 9.89
C THR A 26 13.52 19.22 9.88
N THR A 27 12.87 18.40 10.71
CA THR A 27 11.44 18.50 11.01
C THR A 27 11.15 19.69 11.94
N SER A 28 9.86 19.99 12.16
CA SER A 28 9.41 21.00 13.14
C SER A 28 9.90 20.72 14.57
N HIS A 29 10.29 19.49 14.88
CA HIS A 29 10.78 19.05 16.19
C HIS A 29 12.32 18.88 16.24
N GLY A 30 13.07 19.42 15.26
CA GLY A 30 14.54 19.37 15.24
C GLY A 30 15.15 18.01 14.87
N GLN A 31 14.33 17.01 14.54
CA GLN A 31 14.80 15.69 14.09
C GLN A 31 15.17 15.73 12.60
N PRO A 32 16.15 14.91 12.16
CA PRO A 32 16.44 14.78 10.73
C PRO A 32 15.17 14.40 9.96
N TYR A 33 14.85 15.14 8.91
CA TYR A 33 13.63 14.90 8.12
C TYR A 33 13.59 13.50 7.50
N LEU A 34 14.74 12.91 7.22
CA LEU A 34 14.86 11.54 6.71
C LEU A 34 14.24 10.51 7.66
N ASN A 35 14.34 10.70 8.98
CA ASN A 35 13.73 9.79 9.96
C ASN A 35 12.21 9.78 9.87
N PHE A 36 11.62 10.91 9.50
CA PHE A 36 10.19 11.02 9.21
C PHE A 36 9.82 10.46 7.84
N LEU A 37 10.66 10.70 6.84
CA LEU A 37 10.37 10.41 5.44
C LEU A 37 10.49 8.91 5.12
N ILE A 38 11.53 8.22 5.58
CA ILE A 38 11.81 6.83 5.23
C ILE A 38 10.63 5.89 5.54
N PRO A 39 10.08 5.85 6.78
CA PRO A 39 8.93 4.99 7.08
C PRO A 39 7.69 5.31 6.24
N GLY A 40 7.47 6.59 5.92
CA GLY A 40 6.40 7.05 5.05
C GLY A 40 6.56 6.55 3.62
N VAL A 41 7.75 6.70 3.04
CA VAL A 41 8.07 6.24 1.67
C VAL A 41 8.00 4.72 1.57
N VAL A 42 8.45 3.97 2.58
CA VAL A 42 8.32 2.51 2.64
C VAL A 42 6.84 2.10 2.62
N SER A 43 6.01 2.75 3.42
CA SER A 43 4.55 2.50 3.45
C SER A 43 3.90 2.80 2.10
N LEU A 44 4.26 3.92 1.48
CA LEU A 44 3.80 4.32 0.15
C LEU A 44 4.21 3.34 -0.95
N THR A 45 5.46 2.89 -0.93
CA THR A 45 5.99 1.95 -1.92
C THR A 45 5.34 0.59 -1.80
N THR A 46 5.13 0.11 -0.56
CA THR A 46 4.41 -1.13 -0.27
C THR A 46 2.97 -1.05 -0.79
N MET A 47 2.28 0.07 -0.53
CA MET A 47 0.94 0.33 -1.04
C MET A 47 0.88 0.25 -2.57
N ASN A 48 1.71 1.04 -3.25
CA ASN A 48 1.72 1.12 -4.71
C ASN A 48 2.11 -0.22 -5.35
N GLY A 49 3.10 -0.92 -4.78
CA GLY A 49 3.54 -2.24 -5.23
C GLY A 49 2.43 -3.28 -5.15
N SER A 50 1.67 -3.30 -4.04
CA SER A 50 0.57 -4.23 -3.83
C SER A 50 -0.64 -3.90 -4.69
N PHE A 51 -1.11 -2.65 -4.66
CA PHE A 51 -2.29 -2.21 -5.40
C PHE A 51 -2.13 -2.40 -6.91
N ASN A 52 -1.05 -1.84 -7.51
CA ASN A 52 -0.85 -1.92 -8.96
C ASN A 52 -0.64 -3.35 -9.43
N ALA A 53 0.04 -4.19 -8.63
CA ALA A 53 0.24 -5.59 -8.97
C ALA A 53 -1.08 -6.33 -9.17
N ILE A 54 -2.05 -6.10 -8.30
CA ILE A 54 -3.32 -6.81 -8.34
C ILE A 54 -4.32 -6.13 -9.27
N ALA A 55 -4.49 -4.81 -9.15
CA ALA A 55 -5.49 -4.08 -9.91
C ALA A 55 -5.28 -4.20 -11.42
N GLN A 56 -4.02 -4.06 -11.89
CA GLN A 56 -3.70 -4.15 -13.31
C GLN A 56 -3.72 -5.59 -13.82
N ASN A 57 -3.04 -6.53 -13.14
CA ASN A 57 -2.98 -7.93 -13.56
C ASN A 57 -4.37 -8.57 -13.63
N LEU A 58 -5.15 -8.42 -12.56
CA LEU A 58 -6.47 -9.03 -12.50
C LEU A 58 -7.44 -8.39 -13.51
N ASN A 59 -7.27 -7.09 -13.80
CA ASN A 59 -8.03 -6.42 -14.85
C ASN A 59 -7.70 -6.99 -16.24
N VAL A 60 -6.42 -7.23 -16.54
CA VAL A 60 -5.98 -7.86 -17.81
C VAL A 60 -6.48 -9.29 -17.90
N GLN A 61 -6.28 -10.10 -16.86
CA GLN A 61 -6.75 -11.49 -16.81
C GLN A 61 -8.26 -11.62 -17.02
N ARG A 62 -9.02 -10.64 -16.55
CA ARG A 62 -10.48 -10.64 -16.67
C ARG A 62 -10.97 -10.17 -18.03
N LEU A 63 -10.40 -9.09 -18.58
CA LEU A 63 -10.94 -8.42 -19.77
C LEU A 63 -10.34 -8.96 -21.07
N TYR A 64 -9.08 -9.37 -21.06
CA TYR A 64 -8.34 -9.74 -22.27
C TYR A 64 -7.99 -11.23 -22.34
N GLU A 65 -7.40 -11.76 -21.28
CA GLU A 65 -6.93 -13.16 -21.28
C GLU A 65 -8.05 -14.17 -20.99
N LYS A 66 -9.18 -13.71 -20.46
CA LYS A 66 -10.31 -14.56 -20.00
C LYS A 66 -9.89 -15.66 -19.01
N ALA A 67 -8.69 -15.52 -18.43
CA ALA A 67 -8.18 -16.47 -17.44
C ALA A 67 -9.08 -16.52 -16.19
N PHE A 68 -9.76 -15.40 -15.86
CA PHE A 68 -10.75 -15.37 -14.80
C PHE A 68 -11.94 -16.29 -15.06
N ASP A 69 -12.39 -16.43 -16.32
CA ASP A 69 -13.50 -17.31 -16.67
C ASP A 69 -13.12 -18.79 -16.42
N GLN A 70 -11.84 -19.16 -16.65
CA GLN A 70 -11.33 -20.49 -16.31
C GLN A 70 -11.34 -20.76 -14.80
N VAL A 71 -11.02 -19.74 -13.98
CA VAL A 71 -11.13 -19.84 -12.52
C VAL A 71 -12.58 -20.04 -12.08
N MET A 72 -13.53 -19.41 -12.77
CA MET A 72 -14.97 -19.55 -12.46
C MET A 72 -15.54 -20.94 -12.76
N ILE A 73 -15.01 -21.63 -13.77
CA ILE A 73 -15.39 -23.01 -14.14
C ILE A 73 -14.71 -24.02 -13.22
N SER A 74 -13.57 -23.67 -12.63
CA SER A 74 -12.82 -24.52 -11.72
C SER A 74 -13.62 -24.80 -10.43
N PRO A 75 -13.45 -25.99 -9.80
CA PRO A 75 -14.06 -26.30 -8.51
C PRO A 75 -13.47 -25.50 -7.34
N THR A 76 -12.56 -24.57 -7.62
CA THR A 76 -11.87 -23.75 -6.60
C THR A 76 -12.85 -22.78 -5.94
N PRO A 77 -12.97 -22.77 -4.59
CA PRO A 77 -13.83 -21.83 -3.92
C PRO A 77 -13.29 -20.40 -4.02
N LEU A 78 -14.18 -19.43 -4.22
CA LEU A 78 -13.85 -18.01 -4.45
C LEU A 78 -12.94 -17.40 -3.39
N TRP A 79 -13.10 -17.80 -2.13
CA TRP A 79 -12.28 -17.27 -1.05
C TRP A 79 -10.79 -17.63 -1.21
N GLN A 80 -10.48 -18.81 -1.75
CA GLN A 80 -9.08 -19.21 -2.01
C GLN A 80 -8.47 -18.35 -3.13
N PHE A 81 -9.24 -18.05 -4.17
CA PHE A 81 -8.79 -17.14 -5.22
C PHE A 81 -8.50 -15.74 -4.66
N ILE A 82 -9.42 -15.18 -3.86
CA ILE A 82 -9.25 -13.86 -3.25
C ILE A 82 -8.04 -13.86 -2.29
N ALA A 83 -7.93 -14.87 -1.44
CA ALA A 83 -6.81 -15.00 -0.53
C ALA A 83 -5.46 -15.09 -1.28
N GLY A 84 -5.42 -15.86 -2.38
CA GLY A 84 -4.24 -15.95 -3.24
C GLY A 84 -3.84 -14.60 -3.85
N GLN A 85 -4.81 -13.83 -4.34
CA GLN A 85 -4.56 -12.47 -4.85
C GLN A 85 -4.04 -11.53 -3.76
N ILE A 86 -4.66 -11.54 -2.57
CA ILE A 86 -4.26 -10.68 -1.45
C ILE A 86 -2.85 -11.04 -0.98
N ILE A 87 -2.55 -12.31 -0.77
CA ILE A 87 -1.22 -12.77 -0.33
C ILE A 87 -0.17 -12.45 -1.39
N GLY A 88 -0.42 -12.78 -2.66
CA GLY A 88 0.50 -12.50 -3.76
C GLY A 88 0.81 -11.01 -3.92
N GLY A 89 -0.21 -10.16 -3.83
CA GLY A 89 -0.05 -8.71 -3.86
C GLY A 89 0.68 -8.16 -2.63
N SER A 90 0.40 -8.70 -1.44
CA SER A 90 1.10 -8.33 -0.20
C SER A 90 2.59 -8.63 -0.27
N LEU A 91 2.96 -9.83 -0.76
CA LEU A 91 4.35 -10.22 -0.94
C LEU A 91 5.06 -9.32 -1.95
N ARG A 92 4.39 -8.92 -3.01
CA ARG A 92 4.96 -8.01 -4.01
C ARG A 92 5.16 -6.60 -3.46
N GLY A 93 4.21 -6.11 -2.65
CA GLY A 93 4.37 -4.84 -1.93
C GLY A 93 5.48 -4.89 -0.90
N LEU A 94 5.56 -5.97 -0.14
CA LEU A 94 6.63 -6.20 0.83
C LEU A 94 8.00 -6.25 0.15
N TYR A 95 8.12 -6.89 -1.00
CA TYR A 95 9.32 -6.86 -1.81
C TYR A 95 9.70 -5.44 -2.23
N ALA A 96 8.76 -4.66 -2.77
CA ALA A 96 9.01 -3.29 -3.21
C ALA A 96 9.42 -2.36 -2.05
N GLY A 97 8.72 -2.42 -0.92
CA GLY A 97 9.08 -1.67 0.28
C GLY A 97 10.40 -2.14 0.91
N GLY A 98 10.67 -3.45 0.87
CA GLY A 98 11.92 -4.05 1.35
C GLY A 98 13.14 -3.56 0.58
N ILE A 99 13.04 -3.35 -0.74
CA ILE A 99 14.12 -2.75 -1.52
C ILE A 99 14.42 -1.34 -1.03
N ILE A 100 13.40 -0.52 -0.72
CA ILE A 100 13.63 0.82 -0.18
C ILE A 100 14.33 0.75 1.18
N LEU A 101 13.94 -0.19 2.05
CA LEU A 101 14.64 -0.40 3.32
C LEU A 101 16.11 -0.78 3.11
N LEU A 102 16.41 -1.66 2.16
CA LEU A 102 17.79 -2.04 1.83
C LEU A 102 18.61 -0.86 1.29
N LEU A 103 18.01 -0.02 0.44
CA LEU A 103 18.67 1.15 -0.13
C LEU A 103 18.88 2.27 0.90
N THR A 104 18.04 2.35 1.93
CA THR A 104 18.18 3.32 3.01
C THR A 104 19.03 2.81 4.17
N ALA A 105 19.35 1.52 4.23
CA ALA A 105 20.16 0.92 5.28
C ALA A 105 21.55 1.58 5.49
N PRO A 106 22.29 2.02 4.42
CA PRO A 106 23.57 2.69 4.61
C PRO A 106 23.45 4.12 5.16
N ILE A 107 22.23 4.69 5.24
CA ILE A 107 22.02 6.04 5.79
C ILE A 107 21.93 5.92 7.31
N GLU A 108 22.84 6.55 8.03
CA GLU A 108 22.90 6.54 9.51
C GLU A 108 21.73 7.35 10.11
N THR A 109 20.52 6.80 10.07
CA THR A 109 19.30 7.46 10.59
C THR A 109 18.94 7.03 12.00
N GLY A 110 19.58 5.98 12.52
CA GLY A 110 19.23 5.42 13.84
C GLY A 110 17.85 4.72 13.88
N LEU A 111 17.18 4.54 12.74
CA LEU A 111 15.89 3.86 12.66
C LEU A 111 16.06 2.34 12.79
N ILE A 112 15.18 1.71 13.57
CA ILE A 112 15.20 0.28 13.82
C ILE A 112 14.00 -0.36 13.12
N PHE A 113 14.27 -1.24 12.15
CA PHE A 113 13.23 -2.04 11.49
C PHE A 113 13.28 -3.47 12.02
N ASN A 114 12.22 -3.87 12.69
CA ASN A 114 12.08 -5.18 13.34
C ASN A 114 10.96 -6.01 12.68
N GLY A 115 10.67 -7.21 13.21
CA GLY A 115 9.62 -8.08 12.69
C GLY A 115 8.23 -7.42 12.61
N TRP A 116 7.92 -6.47 13.52
CA TRP A 116 6.67 -5.70 13.49
C TRP A 116 6.59 -4.80 12.27
N SER A 117 7.70 -4.21 11.83
CA SER A 117 7.73 -3.40 10.61
C SER A 117 7.33 -4.22 9.39
N PHE A 118 7.85 -5.44 9.25
CA PHE A 118 7.48 -6.34 8.16
C PHE A 118 6.02 -6.80 8.24
N LEU A 119 5.49 -7.04 9.45
CA LEU A 119 4.08 -7.36 9.65
C LEU A 119 3.18 -6.20 9.22
N VAL A 120 3.51 -4.96 9.60
CA VAL A 120 2.75 -3.76 9.20
C VAL A 120 2.82 -3.55 7.69
N MET A 121 3.99 -3.75 7.07
CA MET A 121 4.13 -3.71 5.61
C MET A 121 3.27 -4.78 4.93
N PHE A 122 3.25 -6.01 5.46
CA PHE A 122 2.42 -7.09 4.93
C PHE A 122 0.92 -6.75 5.04
N LEU A 123 0.46 -6.26 6.20
CA LEU A 123 -0.92 -5.84 6.41
C LEU A 123 -1.32 -4.69 5.47
N ASN A 124 -0.45 -3.69 5.32
CA ASN A 124 -0.65 -2.62 4.35
C ASN A 124 -0.82 -3.17 2.93
N GLY A 125 0.10 -4.06 2.52
CA GLY A 125 0.02 -4.75 1.24
C GLY A 125 -1.29 -5.53 1.08
N ALA A 126 -1.76 -6.21 2.12
CA ALA A 126 -3.00 -6.98 2.10
C ALA A 126 -4.23 -6.08 1.90
N VAL A 127 -4.31 -4.96 2.62
CA VAL A 127 -5.40 -3.97 2.47
C VAL A 127 -5.44 -3.44 1.05
N PHE A 128 -4.29 -2.99 0.51
CA PHE A 128 -4.26 -2.40 -0.82
C PHE A 128 -4.39 -3.43 -1.95
N SER A 129 -4.00 -4.68 -1.72
CA SER A 129 -4.30 -5.79 -2.63
C SER A 129 -5.81 -6.07 -2.67
N ALA A 130 -6.50 -6.09 -1.53
CA ALA A 130 -7.95 -6.26 -1.46
C ALA A 130 -8.68 -5.10 -2.18
N ILE A 131 -8.23 -3.86 -2.01
CA ILE A 131 -8.72 -2.70 -2.79
C ILE A 131 -8.46 -2.92 -4.28
N GLY A 132 -7.27 -3.40 -4.65
CA GLY A 132 -6.92 -3.72 -6.04
C GLY A 132 -7.86 -4.76 -6.67
N VAL A 133 -8.24 -5.79 -5.93
CA VAL A 133 -9.25 -6.77 -6.37
C VAL A 133 -10.58 -6.06 -6.64
N VAL A 134 -11.10 -5.27 -5.70
CA VAL A 134 -12.36 -4.53 -5.86
C VAL A 134 -12.32 -3.63 -7.09
N VAL A 135 -11.25 -2.84 -7.24
CA VAL A 135 -11.08 -1.92 -8.37
C VAL A 135 -11.03 -2.67 -9.70
N SER A 136 -10.33 -3.80 -9.77
CA SER A 136 -10.27 -4.61 -10.97
C SER A 136 -11.65 -5.09 -11.44
N PHE A 137 -12.58 -5.37 -10.51
CA PHE A 137 -13.95 -5.78 -10.83
C PHE A 137 -14.88 -4.61 -11.17
N LEU A 138 -14.63 -3.42 -10.62
CA LEU A 138 -15.34 -2.19 -10.97
C LEU A 138 -14.93 -1.64 -12.34
N ALA A 139 -13.69 -1.84 -12.73
CA ALA A 139 -13.15 -1.38 -14.01
C ALA A 139 -13.86 -2.06 -15.20
N LYS A 140 -14.35 -1.26 -16.14
CA LYS A 140 -14.96 -1.72 -17.39
C LYS A 140 -13.93 -1.84 -18.51
N ASN A 141 -12.89 -1.03 -18.46
CA ASN A 141 -11.81 -0.93 -19.44
C ASN A 141 -10.45 -0.94 -18.74
N HIS A 142 -9.39 -1.21 -19.49
CA HIS A 142 -8.03 -1.17 -18.96
C HIS A 142 -7.65 0.24 -18.45
N ALA A 143 -8.15 1.30 -19.09
CA ALA A 143 -7.90 2.68 -18.68
C ALA A 143 -8.56 3.09 -17.36
N ASP A 144 -9.54 2.33 -16.86
CA ASP A 144 -10.25 2.69 -15.62
C ASP A 144 -9.38 2.45 -14.38
N VAL A 145 -8.49 1.46 -14.40
CA VAL A 145 -7.57 1.18 -13.28
C VAL A 145 -6.59 2.34 -13.06
N PRO A 146 -5.88 2.87 -14.07
CA PRO A 146 -5.08 4.07 -13.91
C PRO A 146 -5.88 5.31 -13.47
N ARG A 147 -7.10 5.48 -13.97
CA ARG A 147 -7.99 6.58 -13.53
C ARG A 147 -8.29 6.47 -12.03
N PHE A 148 -8.64 5.29 -11.55
CA PHE A 148 -8.91 5.05 -10.15
C PHE A 148 -7.66 5.31 -9.28
N SER A 149 -6.49 4.87 -9.76
CA SER A 149 -5.21 5.15 -9.12
C SER A 149 -4.97 6.65 -8.99
N ASN A 150 -5.18 7.42 -10.07
CA ASN A 150 -4.94 8.86 -10.08
C ASN A 150 -5.93 9.66 -9.23
N TYR A 151 -7.19 9.22 -9.14
CA TYR A 151 -8.22 9.97 -8.41
C TYR A 151 -8.30 9.61 -6.92
N ILE A 152 -7.91 8.40 -6.52
CA ILE A 152 -8.06 7.94 -5.14
C ILE A 152 -6.71 7.63 -4.51
N ILE A 153 -5.90 6.78 -5.15
CA ILE A 153 -4.64 6.32 -4.55
C ILE A 153 -3.62 7.45 -4.50
N MET A 154 -3.48 8.23 -5.57
CA MET A 154 -2.49 9.30 -5.64
C MET A 154 -2.78 10.45 -4.65
N PRO A 155 -3.99 11.01 -4.51
CA PRO A 155 -4.26 11.97 -3.46
C PRO A 155 -4.05 11.41 -2.06
N MET A 156 -4.43 10.16 -1.83
CA MET A 156 -4.18 9.48 -0.55
C MET A 156 -2.68 9.36 -0.28
N ALA A 157 -1.86 9.07 -1.28
CA ALA A 157 -0.40 8.98 -1.16
C ALA A 157 0.24 10.29 -0.66
N TYR A 158 -0.27 11.43 -1.11
CA TYR A 158 0.25 12.74 -0.70
C TYR A 158 -0.31 13.24 0.62
N LEU A 159 -1.59 12.98 0.91
CA LEU A 159 -2.26 13.48 2.10
C LEU A 159 -1.99 12.64 3.35
N CYS A 160 -1.76 11.34 3.18
CA CYS A 160 -1.74 10.37 4.28
C CYS A 160 -0.43 10.32 5.05
N ASN A 161 -0.04 11.44 5.66
CA ASN A 161 1.09 11.46 6.60
C ASN A 161 2.40 10.86 6.01
N THR A 162 2.53 10.83 4.69
CA THR A 162 3.74 10.31 4.03
C THR A 162 4.84 11.35 4.00
N PHE A 163 4.51 12.56 3.53
CA PHE A 163 5.44 13.67 3.36
C PHE A 163 5.28 14.77 4.41
N PHE A 164 4.09 14.93 4.99
CA PHE A 164 3.79 15.99 5.96
C PHE A 164 3.09 15.40 7.18
N SER A 165 3.41 15.92 8.38
CA SER A 165 2.68 15.57 9.58
C SER A 165 1.22 16.04 9.50
N THR A 166 0.29 15.14 9.83
CA THR A 166 -1.15 15.44 9.88
C THR A 166 -1.52 16.46 10.95
N GLU A 167 -0.64 16.73 11.91
CA GLU A 167 -0.84 17.73 12.98
C GLU A 167 -1.02 19.15 12.42
N LYS A 168 -0.51 19.41 11.20
CA LYS A 168 -0.63 20.71 10.53
C LYS A 168 -1.95 20.89 9.78
N LEU A 169 -2.79 19.85 9.70
CA LEU A 169 -4.05 19.90 8.98
C LEU A 169 -5.21 20.39 9.88
N PRO A 170 -6.19 21.15 9.32
CA PRO A 170 -7.38 21.56 10.06
C PRO A 170 -8.14 20.36 10.65
N GLY A 171 -8.67 20.50 11.88
CA GLY A 171 -9.15 19.41 12.71
C GLY A 171 -10.07 18.36 12.05
N PHE A 172 -10.98 18.74 11.15
CA PHE A 172 -11.85 17.78 10.45
C PHE A 172 -11.06 17.00 9.36
N ILE A 173 -10.28 17.71 8.56
CA ILE A 173 -9.46 17.10 7.51
C ILE A 173 -8.41 16.18 8.13
N GLY A 174 -7.76 16.61 9.22
CA GLY A 174 -6.79 15.80 9.95
C GLY A 174 -7.37 14.47 10.43
N LYS A 175 -8.59 14.48 11.02
CA LYS A 175 -9.27 13.26 11.47
C LYS A 175 -9.61 12.33 10.31
N PHE A 176 -10.09 12.87 9.19
CA PHE A 176 -10.39 12.08 8.00
C PHE A 176 -9.12 11.42 7.42
N VAL A 177 -8.05 12.18 7.28
CA VAL A 177 -6.76 11.68 6.78
C VAL A 177 -6.18 10.61 7.71
N LEU A 178 -6.25 10.82 9.03
CA LEU A 178 -5.80 9.83 10.02
C LEU A 178 -6.60 8.52 9.95
N ALA A 179 -7.88 8.56 9.58
CA ALA A 179 -8.68 7.35 9.43
C ALA A 179 -8.23 6.49 8.24
N LEU A 180 -7.57 7.06 7.23
CA LEU A 180 -7.17 6.33 6.02
C LEU A 180 -6.11 5.25 6.31
N PRO A 181 -6.17 4.08 5.62
CA PRO A 181 -5.29 2.95 5.93
C PRO A 181 -3.79 3.28 5.74
N LEU A 182 -3.44 4.07 4.73
CA LEU A 182 -2.04 4.48 4.54
C LEU A 182 -1.52 5.36 5.67
N SER A 183 -2.34 6.27 6.22
CA SER A 183 -1.96 7.09 7.38
C SER A 183 -1.66 6.23 8.60
N GLN A 184 -2.50 5.23 8.87
CA GLN A 184 -2.28 4.29 9.97
C GLN A 184 -0.98 3.51 9.78
N THR A 185 -0.73 3.04 8.56
CA THR A 185 0.51 2.34 8.23
C THR A 185 1.73 3.22 8.43
N SER A 186 1.72 4.45 7.89
CA SER A 186 2.83 5.39 8.03
C SER A 186 3.10 5.77 9.48
N HIS A 187 2.04 5.94 10.29
CA HIS A 187 2.16 6.21 11.71
C HIS A 187 2.75 5.02 12.47
N LEU A 188 2.23 3.80 12.24
CA LEU A 188 2.76 2.58 12.85
C LEU A 188 4.23 2.35 12.48
N MET A 189 4.59 2.52 11.21
CA MET A 189 5.96 2.35 10.75
C MET A 189 6.91 3.34 11.43
N ARG A 190 6.48 4.58 11.70
CA ARG A 190 7.28 5.58 12.43
C ARG A 190 7.44 5.20 13.89
N SER A 191 6.36 4.93 14.60
CA SER A 191 6.43 4.54 16.02
C SER A 191 7.34 3.32 16.23
N ILE A 192 7.21 2.30 15.36
CA ILE A 192 8.06 1.11 15.44
C ILE A 192 9.53 1.43 15.13
N SER A 193 9.80 2.23 14.09
CA SER A 193 11.16 2.58 13.70
C SER A 193 11.86 3.50 14.68
N SER A 194 11.10 4.28 15.47
CA SER A 194 11.63 5.11 16.58
C SER A 194 11.80 4.32 17.87
N GLY A 195 11.50 3.03 17.91
CA GLY A 195 11.60 2.18 19.10
C GLY A 195 10.45 2.35 20.10
N GLU A 196 9.36 3.02 19.71
CA GLU A 196 8.17 3.15 20.53
C GLU A 196 7.35 1.86 20.58
N ALA A 197 6.45 1.75 21.56
CA ALA A 197 5.54 0.63 21.67
C ALA A 197 4.58 0.56 20.47
N VAL A 198 4.30 -0.66 20.02
CA VAL A 198 3.39 -0.89 18.88
C VAL A 198 1.97 -0.44 19.23
N ASN A 199 1.40 0.43 18.43
CA ASN A 199 0.03 0.87 18.58
C ASN A 199 -0.95 -0.18 18.00
N TYR A 200 -1.49 -1.04 18.87
CA TYR A 200 -2.44 -2.09 18.48
C TYR A 200 -3.74 -1.55 17.88
N THR A 201 -4.13 -0.32 18.21
CA THR A 201 -5.32 0.32 17.61
C THR A 201 -5.13 0.52 16.11
N GLY A 202 -3.96 0.96 15.67
CA GLY A 202 -3.65 1.11 14.24
C GLY A 202 -3.66 -0.23 13.50
N ILE A 203 -3.15 -1.30 14.12
CA ILE A 203 -3.23 -2.65 13.56
C ILE A 203 -4.69 -3.10 13.43
N GLY A 204 -5.52 -2.85 14.47
CA GLY A 204 -6.95 -3.15 14.45
C GLY A 204 -7.70 -2.43 13.31
N ILE A 205 -7.36 -1.18 13.05
CA ILE A 205 -7.93 -0.40 11.93
C ILE A 205 -7.54 -1.03 10.59
N LEU A 206 -6.26 -1.43 10.40
CA LEU A 206 -5.83 -2.09 9.17
C LEU A 206 -6.54 -3.43 8.95
N LEU A 207 -6.72 -4.23 10.00
CA LEU A 207 -7.46 -5.48 9.94
C LEU A 207 -8.94 -5.26 9.59
N LEU A 208 -9.56 -4.21 10.13
CA LEU A 208 -10.92 -3.81 9.78
C LEU A 208 -11.03 -3.46 8.30
N TYR A 209 -10.12 -2.65 7.78
CA TYR A 209 -10.07 -2.34 6.34
C TYR A 209 -9.88 -3.59 5.49
N LEU A 210 -8.97 -4.48 5.88
CA LEU A 210 -8.75 -5.75 5.19
C LEU A 210 -10.03 -6.57 5.13
N LEU A 211 -10.74 -6.70 6.25
CA LEU A 211 -12.00 -7.44 6.33
C LEU A 211 -13.06 -6.80 5.42
N VAL A 212 -13.27 -5.49 5.52
CA VAL A 212 -14.28 -4.76 4.73
C VAL A 212 -14.01 -4.94 3.22
N PHE A 213 -12.77 -4.72 2.76
CA PHE A 213 -12.46 -4.83 1.34
C PHE A 213 -12.43 -6.28 0.84
N THR A 214 -12.08 -7.26 1.68
CA THR A 214 -12.19 -8.68 1.34
C THR A 214 -13.64 -9.12 1.17
N VAL A 215 -14.52 -8.67 2.06
CA VAL A 215 -15.97 -8.92 1.95
C VAL A 215 -16.53 -8.23 0.70
N ALA A 216 -16.15 -6.98 0.44
CA ALA A 216 -16.56 -6.28 -0.77
C ALA A 216 -16.08 -7.00 -2.04
N ALA A 217 -14.81 -7.44 -2.08
CA ALA A 217 -14.27 -8.23 -3.19
C ALA A 217 -15.08 -9.51 -3.41
N SER A 218 -15.38 -10.24 -2.35
CA SER A 218 -16.19 -11.47 -2.41
C SER A 218 -17.58 -11.20 -2.98
N TRP A 219 -18.22 -10.12 -2.54
CA TRP A 219 -19.54 -9.73 -3.02
C TRP A 219 -19.56 -9.37 -4.50
N PHE A 220 -18.57 -8.58 -4.97
CA PHE A 220 -18.46 -8.22 -6.40
C PHE A 220 -18.23 -9.44 -7.30
N ILE A 221 -17.39 -10.39 -6.86
CA ILE A 221 -17.11 -11.60 -7.60
C ILE A 221 -18.35 -12.50 -7.64
N TYR A 222 -19.03 -12.68 -6.49
CA TYR A 222 -20.26 -13.48 -6.42
C TYR A 222 -21.38 -12.93 -7.31
N LYS A 223 -21.58 -11.61 -7.29
CA LYS A 223 -22.56 -10.95 -8.15
C LYS A 223 -22.26 -11.20 -9.63
N LYS A 224 -20.99 -11.21 -10.02
CA LYS A 224 -20.59 -11.44 -11.40
C LYS A 224 -20.66 -12.91 -11.82
N LYS A 225 -20.56 -13.84 -10.89
CA LYS A 225 -20.74 -15.28 -11.17
C LYS A 225 -22.18 -15.65 -11.50
N ASN A 226 -23.14 -14.87 -11.01
CA ASN A 226 -24.59 -15.13 -11.15
C ASN A 226 -25.24 -14.29 -12.27
N LEU A 227 -24.45 -13.56 -13.06
CA LEU A 227 -24.86 -12.86 -14.28
C LEU A 227 -24.34 -13.59 -15.52
#